data_3f1566f16ffbf7f83425302a3fb18749
#
_entry.id   3f1566f16ffbf7f83425302a3fb18749
#
_cell.length_a   1.000
_cell.length_b   1.000
_cell.length_c   1.000
_cell.angle_alpha   90.00
_cell.angle_beta   90.00
_cell.angle_gamma   90.00
#
_symmetry.space_group_name_H-M   'P 1'
#
loop_
_entity.id
_entity.type
_entity.pdbx_description
1 polymer ?
#
loop_
_entity_poly.entity_id
_entity_poly.type
_entity_poly.pdbx_seq_one_letter_code
_entity_poly.pdbx_strand_id
1 'polypeptide(L)'
;KNTDQGSYSTQLANSILNVRTNLDIDITSSTQVKVNLSGKLKEKYSPGSISDGVLMETLYALPANAYPVRSHNGIWGGSNMYPKNPVAESSSTGYTTSHARTLLADLTLTQDLEALAPGLSAEFRIGFDAYSETWDARSKQYLYESNIAHLDNSGIPTDTVNTQYGKEEKQLGFNSWLNNQNRHSNIQFALNYQKDFSQSNLFASIRYKQDKNVYLGQYNTYMHQDIIASGHYGLLNKYYLDFSIAASGTSRL
;
A
#
# COMPACT_ATOMS: atom_id res chain seq x y z
N LYS A 1 21.93 -6.04 21.43
CA LYS A 1 21.57 -5.54 22.75
C LYS A 1 20.15 -5.99 23.04
N ASN A 2 19.98 -6.94 23.94
CA ASN A 2 18.69 -7.38 24.46
C ASN A 2 18.14 -6.27 25.38
N THR A 3 17.36 -5.37 24.85
CA THR A 3 16.71 -4.29 25.61
C THR A 3 15.19 -4.48 25.70
N ASP A 4 14.67 -5.65 25.42
CA ASP A 4 13.24 -5.87 25.23
C ASP A 4 12.53 -6.54 26.42
N GLN A 5 13.00 -6.29 27.61
CA GLN A 5 12.21 -6.61 28.80
C GLN A 5 11.36 -5.42 29.21
N GLY A 6 10.18 -5.31 28.64
CA GLY A 6 9.07 -4.64 29.27
C GLY A 6 8.82 -3.17 28.96
N SER A 7 9.49 -2.54 28.00
CA SER A 7 9.23 -1.14 27.66
C SER A 7 9.15 -0.90 26.16
N TYR A 8 8.01 -1.20 25.57
CA TYR A 8 7.64 -0.76 24.23
C TYR A 8 6.44 0.19 24.31
N SER A 9 6.31 1.07 23.30
CA SER A 9 5.22 2.03 23.25
C SER A 9 3.88 1.32 23.05
N THR A 10 2.87 1.73 23.80
CA THR A 10 1.47 1.32 23.62
C THR A 10 0.70 2.30 22.72
N GLN A 11 1.37 3.23 22.08
CA GLN A 11 0.77 4.22 21.20
C GLN A 11 0.99 3.87 19.73
N LEU A 12 -0.07 4.02 18.96
CA LEU A 12 0.01 3.98 17.50
C LEU A 12 0.81 5.18 17.00
N ALA A 13 1.82 4.94 16.16
CA ALA A 13 2.60 5.98 15.53
C ALA A 13 2.68 5.76 14.01
N ASN A 14 2.68 6.85 13.26
CA ASN A 14 2.82 6.81 11.81
C ASN A 14 3.71 7.98 11.36
N SER A 15 4.78 7.65 10.64
CA SER A 15 5.73 8.60 10.08
C SER A 15 5.73 8.49 8.56
N ILE A 16 5.67 9.63 7.87
CA ILE A 16 5.66 9.68 6.42
C ILE A 16 6.66 10.72 5.95
N LEU A 17 7.61 10.30 5.11
CA LEU A 17 8.49 11.18 4.37
C LEU A 17 8.16 11.08 2.88
N ASN A 18 7.89 12.21 2.25
CA ASN A 18 7.69 12.33 0.80
C ASN A 18 8.75 13.27 0.22
N VAL A 19 9.37 12.83 -0.87
CA VAL A 19 10.29 13.64 -1.67
C VAL A 19 9.82 13.60 -3.12
N ARG A 20 9.75 14.76 -3.77
CA ARG A 20 9.41 14.87 -5.20
C ARG A 20 10.36 15.82 -5.89
N THR A 21 10.80 15.43 -7.07
CA THR A 21 11.64 16.25 -7.95
C THR A 21 11.09 16.15 -9.37
N ASN A 22 10.93 17.29 -10.02
CA ASN A 22 10.60 17.40 -11.43
C ASN A 22 11.68 18.25 -12.10
N LEU A 23 12.23 17.76 -13.20
CA LEU A 23 13.25 18.42 -13.98
C LEU A 23 12.81 18.46 -15.44
N ASP A 24 12.82 19.63 -16.03
CA ASP A 24 12.63 19.87 -17.44
C ASP A 24 13.96 20.41 -18.00
N ILE A 25 14.53 19.72 -18.95
CA ILE A 25 15.87 20.00 -19.49
C ILE A 25 15.76 20.12 -21.00
N ASP A 26 16.05 21.28 -21.55
CA ASP A 26 16.21 21.50 -22.97
C ASP A 26 17.67 21.15 -23.35
N ILE A 27 17.87 19.95 -23.94
CA ILE A 27 19.21 19.48 -24.38
C ILE A 27 19.65 20.24 -25.59
N THR A 28 18.72 20.46 -26.54
CA THR A 28 18.88 21.29 -27.73
C THR A 28 17.59 22.08 -27.96
N SER A 29 17.58 22.95 -28.96
CA SER A 29 16.36 23.66 -29.37
C SER A 29 15.23 22.74 -29.85
N SER A 30 15.56 21.48 -30.20
CA SER A 30 14.62 20.49 -30.73
C SER A 30 14.47 19.26 -29.81
N THR A 31 15.23 19.18 -28.71
CA THR A 31 15.25 18.00 -27.84
C THR A 31 15.00 18.40 -26.39
N GLN A 32 13.94 17.89 -25.80
CA GLN A 32 13.59 18.13 -24.41
C GLN A 32 13.51 16.81 -23.64
N VAL A 33 14.03 16.81 -22.41
CA VAL A 33 13.92 15.69 -21.46
C VAL A 33 13.19 16.17 -20.21
N LYS A 34 12.18 15.41 -19.81
CA LYS A 34 11.46 15.61 -18.55
C LYS A 34 11.70 14.41 -17.65
N VAL A 35 12.11 14.67 -16.41
CA VAL A 35 12.33 13.64 -15.39
C VAL A 35 11.47 13.95 -14.20
N ASN A 36 10.60 13.03 -13.80
CA ASN A 36 9.78 13.12 -12.61
C ASN A 36 10.15 11.99 -11.67
N LEU A 37 10.57 12.33 -10.47
CA LEU A 37 10.89 11.37 -9.41
C LEU A 37 10.06 11.67 -8.16
N SER A 38 9.48 10.63 -7.57
CA SER A 38 8.79 10.74 -6.29
C SER A 38 9.11 9.53 -5.43
N GLY A 39 9.60 9.80 -4.22
CA GLY A 39 9.86 8.80 -3.20
C GLY A 39 8.96 9.00 -1.98
N LYS A 40 8.40 7.92 -1.44
CA LYS A 40 7.63 7.93 -0.20
C LYS A 40 8.10 6.80 0.70
N LEU A 41 8.48 7.17 1.92
CA LEU A 41 8.73 6.24 3.02
C LEU A 41 7.62 6.41 4.04
N LYS A 42 7.00 5.31 4.43
CA LYS A 42 5.98 5.29 5.47
C LYS A 42 6.35 4.21 6.48
N GLU A 43 6.45 4.61 7.73
CA GLU A 43 6.63 3.71 8.86
C GLU A 43 5.41 3.79 9.75
N LYS A 44 4.82 2.64 10.06
CA LYS A 44 3.71 2.52 10.99
C LYS A 44 4.13 1.62 12.13
N TYR A 45 4.01 2.11 13.34
CA TYR A 45 4.16 1.34 14.56
C TYR A 45 2.77 1.10 15.16
N SER A 46 2.43 -0.17 15.41
CA SER A 46 1.17 -0.58 16.03
C SER A 46 1.49 -1.39 17.29
N PRO A 47 0.97 -0.98 18.46
CA PRO A 47 1.09 -1.79 19.66
C PRO A 47 0.23 -3.06 19.54
N GLY A 48 0.67 -4.12 20.20
CA GLY A 48 -0.01 -5.41 20.16
C GLY A 48 0.45 -6.29 19.00
N SER A 49 0.11 -7.57 19.09
CA SER A 49 0.45 -8.59 18.08
C SER A 49 -0.65 -8.79 17.04
N ILE A 50 -1.79 -8.14 17.20
CA ILE A 50 -2.94 -8.24 16.30
C ILE A 50 -3.14 -6.94 15.53
N SER A 51 -3.75 -7.02 14.36
CA SER A 51 -4.09 -5.82 13.59
C SER A 51 -5.16 -4.97 14.27
N ASP A 52 -5.18 -3.66 13.96
CA ASP A 52 -6.17 -2.73 14.49
C ASP A 52 -7.62 -3.20 14.20
N GLY A 53 -7.85 -3.82 13.02
CA GLY A 53 -9.16 -4.37 12.66
C GLY A 53 -9.57 -5.54 13.56
N VAL A 54 -8.66 -6.47 13.82
CA VAL A 54 -8.91 -7.61 14.72
C VAL A 54 -9.12 -7.14 16.16
N LEU A 55 -8.39 -6.10 16.61
CA LEU A 55 -8.60 -5.51 17.92
C LEU A 55 -10.00 -4.91 18.06
N MET A 56 -10.44 -4.15 17.04
CA MET A 56 -11.79 -3.57 17.02
C MET A 56 -12.88 -4.64 16.94
N GLU A 57 -12.72 -5.67 16.13
CA GLU A 57 -13.62 -6.81 16.08
C GLU A 57 -13.74 -7.49 17.45
N THR A 58 -12.62 -7.71 18.14
CA THR A 58 -12.60 -8.29 19.48
C THR A 58 -13.36 -7.40 20.48
N LEU A 59 -13.17 -6.07 20.40
CA LEU A 59 -13.89 -5.12 21.25
C LEU A 59 -15.40 -5.15 21.04
N TYR A 60 -15.86 -5.21 19.78
CA TYR A 60 -17.30 -5.26 19.47
C TYR A 60 -17.95 -6.60 19.82
N ALA A 61 -17.20 -7.69 19.71
CA ALA A 61 -17.72 -9.03 20.00
C ALA A 61 -17.73 -9.36 21.50
N LEU A 62 -17.00 -8.60 22.34
CA LEU A 62 -16.87 -8.88 23.75
C LEU A 62 -18.04 -8.30 24.54
N PRO A 63 -18.87 -9.14 25.24
CA PRO A 63 -19.88 -8.63 26.17
C PRO A 63 -19.24 -7.85 27.31
N ALA A 64 -19.89 -6.77 27.76
CA ALA A 64 -19.35 -5.89 28.80
C ALA A 64 -19.15 -6.61 30.16
N ASN A 65 -19.84 -7.72 30.39
CA ASN A 65 -19.78 -8.53 31.63
C ASN A 65 -19.01 -9.85 31.43
N ALA A 66 -18.25 -10.02 30.33
CA ALA A 66 -17.57 -11.29 30.04
C ALA A 66 -16.50 -11.62 31.10
N TYR A 67 -15.70 -10.63 31.48
CA TYR A 67 -14.65 -10.74 32.52
C TYR A 67 -14.10 -9.35 32.89
N PRO A 68 -13.46 -9.19 34.03
CA PRO A 68 -12.76 -7.97 34.38
C PRO A 68 -11.46 -7.85 33.55
N VAL A 69 -10.94 -6.64 33.31
CA VAL A 69 -9.68 -6.43 32.60
C VAL A 69 -8.54 -7.20 33.25
N ARG A 70 -8.51 -7.19 34.60
CA ARG A 70 -7.62 -8.03 35.42
C ARG A 70 -8.38 -8.68 36.52
N SER A 71 -7.98 -9.90 36.83
CA SER A 71 -8.49 -10.63 38.01
C SER A 71 -7.96 -10.03 39.28
N HIS A 72 -8.48 -10.53 40.41
CA HIS A 72 -7.99 -10.20 41.74
C HIS A 72 -6.49 -10.48 41.92
N ASN A 73 -5.99 -11.51 41.27
CA ASN A 73 -4.56 -11.91 41.28
C ASN A 73 -3.68 -11.05 40.36
N GLY A 74 -4.23 -10.03 39.69
CA GLY A 74 -3.50 -9.20 38.74
C GLY A 74 -3.26 -9.85 37.35
N ILE A 75 -3.76 -11.08 37.15
CA ILE A 75 -3.68 -11.79 35.86
C ILE A 75 -4.74 -11.19 34.92
N TRP A 76 -4.49 -11.23 33.62
CA TRP A 76 -5.43 -10.74 32.63
C TRP A 76 -6.75 -11.54 32.67
N GLY A 77 -7.89 -10.86 32.63
CA GLY A 77 -9.17 -11.51 32.54
C GLY A 77 -9.38 -12.13 31.15
N GLY A 78 -10.04 -13.28 31.13
CA GLY A 78 -10.37 -13.99 29.92
C GLY A 78 -11.06 -15.31 30.23
N SER A 79 -11.63 -15.97 29.21
CA SER A 79 -12.27 -17.26 29.37
C SER A 79 -12.00 -18.12 28.13
N ASN A 80 -12.38 -19.40 28.20
CA ASN A 80 -12.30 -20.28 27.03
C ASN A 80 -13.16 -19.78 25.86
N MET A 81 -14.29 -19.12 26.14
CA MET A 81 -15.18 -18.53 25.14
C MET A 81 -14.64 -17.21 24.60
N TYR A 82 -14.01 -16.40 25.46
CA TYR A 82 -13.45 -15.10 25.13
C TYR A 82 -11.97 -15.05 25.55
N PRO A 83 -11.06 -15.66 24.77
CA PRO A 83 -9.65 -15.82 25.16
C PRO A 83 -8.82 -14.53 24.95
N LYS A 84 -9.34 -13.56 24.22
CA LYS A 84 -8.61 -12.32 23.88
C LYS A 84 -9.10 -11.17 24.75
N ASN A 85 -8.21 -10.65 25.60
CA ASN A 85 -8.46 -9.44 26.35
C ASN A 85 -7.94 -8.23 25.55
N PRO A 86 -8.79 -7.30 25.08
CA PRO A 86 -8.37 -6.20 24.23
C PRO A 86 -7.27 -5.32 24.82
N VAL A 87 -7.30 -5.12 26.15
CA VAL A 87 -6.27 -4.34 26.84
C VAL A 87 -4.95 -5.10 26.90
N ALA A 88 -4.99 -6.41 27.14
CA ALA A 88 -3.79 -7.26 27.10
C ALA A 88 -3.21 -7.32 25.69
N GLU A 89 -4.05 -7.51 24.68
CA GLU A 89 -3.66 -7.54 23.27
C GLU A 89 -2.92 -6.27 22.85
N SER A 90 -3.39 -5.11 23.28
CA SER A 90 -2.77 -3.81 22.94
C SER A 90 -1.56 -3.45 23.79
N SER A 91 -1.38 -4.05 24.99
CA SER A 91 -0.35 -3.60 25.93
C SER A 91 0.65 -4.65 26.37
N SER A 92 0.38 -5.94 26.15
CA SER A 92 1.19 -7.04 26.68
C SER A 92 1.69 -8.03 25.65
N THR A 93 1.20 -7.98 24.41
CA THR A 93 1.55 -8.95 23.38
C THR A 93 2.71 -8.52 22.48
N GLY A 94 3.25 -7.32 22.67
CA GLY A 94 4.36 -6.78 21.88
C GLY A 94 3.93 -5.67 20.93
N TYR A 95 4.51 -5.64 19.72
CA TYR A 95 4.26 -4.60 18.72
C TYR A 95 4.58 -5.08 17.30
N THR A 96 4.03 -4.38 16.33
CA THR A 96 4.30 -4.61 14.91
C THR A 96 4.74 -3.30 14.26
N THR A 97 5.81 -3.34 13.47
CA THR A 97 6.27 -2.22 12.66
C THR A 97 6.09 -2.55 11.18
N SER A 98 5.46 -1.65 10.43
CA SER A 98 5.34 -1.74 8.97
C SER A 98 6.24 -0.71 8.31
N HIS A 99 6.99 -1.13 7.31
CA HIS A 99 7.88 -0.30 6.48
C HIS A 99 7.40 -0.35 5.04
N ALA A 100 6.67 0.68 4.62
CA ALA A 100 6.20 0.81 3.25
C ALA A 100 7.07 1.82 2.47
N ARG A 101 7.48 1.43 1.27
CA ARG A 101 8.33 2.22 0.37
C ARG A 101 7.66 2.30 -0.99
N THR A 102 7.56 3.52 -1.52
CA THR A 102 7.06 3.77 -2.87
C THR A 102 8.10 4.58 -3.63
N LEU A 103 8.39 4.16 -4.85
CA LEU A 103 9.19 4.90 -5.81
C LEU A 103 8.37 5.06 -7.08
N LEU A 104 8.25 6.28 -7.58
CA LEU A 104 7.67 6.62 -8.88
C LEU A 104 8.73 7.34 -9.68
N ALA A 105 9.05 6.83 -10.84
CA ALA A 105 10.04 7.41 -11.74
C ALA A 105 9.49 7.46 -13.15
N ASP A 106 9.58 8.61 -13.79
CA ASP A 106 9.09 8.85 -15.14
C ASP A 106 10.11 9.70 -15.91
N LEU A 107 10.44 9.26 -17.11
CA LEU A 107 11.31 9.98 -18.04
C LEU A 107 10.58 10.10 -19.36
N THR A 108 10.49 11.31 -19.87
CA THR A 108 9.94 11.62 -21.19
C THR A 108 11.00 12.35 -22.00
N LEU A 109 11.30 11.82 -23.18
CA LEU A 109 12.13 12.46 -24.20
C LEU A 109 11.21 12.91 -25.33
N THR A 110 11.22 14.20 -25.64
CA THR A 110 10.52 14.77 -26.79
C THR A 110 11.53 15.29 -27.79
N GLN A 111 11.37 14.88 -29.03
CA GLN A 111 12.19 15.31 -30.17
C GLN A 111 11.30 16.00 -31.20
N ASP A 112 11.59 17.25 -31.47
CA ASP A 112 11.01 17.96 -32.59
C ASP A 112 11.68 17.50 -33.90
N LEU A 113 10.88 17.16 -34.89
CA LEU A 113 11.28 16.64 -36.17
C LEU A 113 10.90 17.58 -37.33
N GLU A 114 10.79 18.90 -37.06
CA GLU A 114 10.43 19.91 -38.05
C GLU A 114 11.34 19.88 -39.29
N ALA A 115 12.62 19.49 -39.14
CA ALA A 115 13.55 19.31 -40.23
C ALA A 115 13.12 18.21 -41.22
N LEU A 116 12.33 17.23 -40.80
CA LEU A 116 11.77 16.18 -41.65
C LEU A 116 10.42 16.59 -42.23
N ALA A 117 9.53 17.10 -41.36
CA ALA A 117 8.23 17.61 -41.75
C ALA A 117 7.75 18.66 -40.74
N PRO A 118 7.33 19.86 -41.18
CA PRO A 118 6.80 20.88 -40.26
C PRO A 118 5.61 20.37 -39.46
N GLY A 119 5.73 20.45 -38.13
CA GLY A 119 4.71 19.98 -37.17
C GLY A 119 4.84 18.51 -36.75
N LEU A 120 5.90 17.82 -37.18
CA LEU A 120 6.17 16.45 -36.75
C LEU A 120 7.01 16.45 -35.46
N SER A 121 6.65 15.59 -34.50
CA SER A 121 7.42 15.33 -33.30
C SER A 121 7.38 13.86 -32.89
N ALA A 122 8.40 13.39 -32.19
CA ALA A 122 8.46 12.08 -31.60
C ALA A 122 8.57 12.19 -30.08
N GLU A 123 7.89 11.32 -29.36
CA GLU A 123 7.92 11.21 -27.91
C GLU A 123 8.30 9.78 -27.50
N PHE A 124 9.26 9.65 -26.62
CA PHE A 124 9.58 8.41 -25.93
C PHE A 124 9.39 8.60 -24.45
N ARG A 125 8.66 7.69 -23.81
CA ARG A 125 8.42 7.71 -22.37
C ARG A 125 8.71 6.35 -21.77
N ILE A 126 9.38 6.37 -20.62
CA ILE A 126 9.57 5.20 -19.77
C ILE A 126 9.17 5.57 -18.34
N GLY A 127 8.35 4.74 -17.74
CA GLY A 127 7.91 4.90 -16.36
C GLY A 127 8.18 3.64 -15.55
N PHE A 128 8.50 3.84 -14.30
CA PHE A 128 8.72 2.76 -13.33
C PHE A 128 8.15 3.14 -11.99
N ASP A 129 7.20 2.32 -11.50
CA ASP A 129 6.59 2.45 -10.20
C ASP A 129 6.89 1.20 -9.40
N ALA A 130 7.34 1.38 -8.16
CA ALA A 130 7.59 0.28 -7.24
C ALA A 130 6.99 0.59 -5.88
N TYR A 131 6.28 -0.39 -5.35
CA TYR A 131 5.78 -0.40 -3.99
C TYR A 131 6.23 -1.68 -3.30
N SER A 132 6.69 -1.55 -2.07
CA SER A 132 6.95 -2.70 -1.20
C SER A 132 6.60 -2.36 0.24
N GLU A 133 6.06 -3.33 0.95
CA GLU A 133 5.74 -3.23 2.37
C GLU A 133 6.21 -4.49 3.09
N THR A 134 7.06 -4.30 4.09
CA THR A 134 7.52 -5.35 4.99
C THR A 134 6.97 -5.10 6.38
N TRP A 135 6.66 -6.17 7.08
CA TRP A 135 6.19 -6.13 8.46
C TRP A 135 7.15 -6.88 9.35
N ASP A 136 7.48 -6.26 10.48
CA ASP A 136 8.29 -6.81 11.55
C ASP A 136 7.43 -6.90 12.81
N ALA A 137 7.10 -8.12 13.23
CA ALA A 137 6.34 -8.35 14.45
C ALA A 137 7.25 -8.85 15.56
N ARG A 138 7.08 -8.26 16.73
CA ARG A 138 7.65 -8.74 17.98
C ARG A 138 6.52 -9.08 18.91
N SER A 139 6.31 -10.37 19.14
CA SER A 139 5.12 -10.87 19.84
C SER A 139 5.44 -11.88 20.92
N LYS A 140 4.61 -11.89 21.94
CA LYS A 140 4.62 -12.88 23.03
C LYS A 140 3.20 -13.22 23.47
N GLN A 141 3.05 -14.37 24.09
CA GLN A 141 1.81 -14.78 24.73
C GLN A 141 1.72 -14.17 26.14
N TYR A 142 0.51 -14.05 26.62
CA TYR A 142 0.19 -13.67 27.99
C TYR A 142 -0.68 -14.70 28.67
N LEU A 143 -0.57 -14.79 29.99
CA LEU A 143 -1.41 -15.60 30.85
C LEU A 143 -2.73 -14.86 31.11
N TYR A 144 -3.86 -15.57 30.99
CA TYR A 144 -5.15 -15.02 31.36
C TYR A 144 -5.94 -16.04 32.21
N GLU A 145 -6.90 -15.56 32.98
CA GLU A 145 -7.70 -16.43 33.83
C GLU A 145 -9.19 -16.08 33.82
N SER A 146 -9.99 -17.12 34.01
CA SER A 146 -11.41 -17.05 34.24
C SER A 146 -11.69 -17.27 35.73
N ASN A 147 -12.50 -16.39 36.30
CA ASN A 147 -12.96 -16.48 37.70
C ASN A 147 -14.46 -16.79 37.70
N ILE A 148 -14.85 -17.95 38.19
CA ILE A 148 -16.23 -18.37 38.29
C ILE A 148 -16.58 -18.49 39.76
N ALA A 149 -17.52 -17.65 40.20
CA ALA A 149 -18.04 -17.72 41.57
C ALA A 149 -19.06 -18.85 41.68
N HIS A 150 -18.90 -19.70 42.68
CA HIS A 150 -19.92 -20.63 43.14
C HIS A 150 -20.84 -19.91 44.10
N LEU A 151 -22.14 -19.95 43.84
CA LEU A 151 -23.14 -19.31 44.67
C LEU A 151 -23.83 -20.37 45.51
N ASP A 152 -24.20 -20.03 46.76
CA ASP A 152 -25.09 -20.83 47.56
C ASP A 152 -26.55 -20.71 47.09
N ASN A 153 -27.46 -21.43 47.75
CA ASN A 153 -28.90 -21.38 47.44
C ASN A 153 -29.53 -20.00 47.61
N SER A 154 -28.85 -19.08 48.29
CA SER A 154 -29.27 -17.70 48.52
C SER A 154 -28.64 -16.73 47.54
N GLY A 155 -27.84 -17.21 46.60
CA GLY A 155 -27.12 -16.38 45.60
C GLY A 155 -25.88 -15.68 46.15
N ILE A 156 -25.37 -16.11 47.33
CA ILE A 156 -24.16 -15.55 47.94
C ILE A 156 -22.91 -16.33 47.43
N PRO A 157 -21.85 -15.67 47.00
CA PRO A 157 -20.62 -16.33 46.63
C PRO A 157 -19.98 -17.09 47.79
N THR A 158 -19.80 -18.40 47.65
CA THR A 158 -19.18 -19.27 48.65
C THR A 158 -17.76 -19.63 48.32
N ASP A 159 -17.43 -19.70 47.04
CA ASP A 159 -16.08 -20.03 46.54
C ASP A 159 -15.90 -19.43 45.15
N THR A 160 -14.64 -19.31 44.72
CA THR A 160 -14.28 -18.87 43.39
C THR A 160 -13.28 -19.84 42.77
N VAL A 161 -13.67 -20.44 41.66
CA VAL A 161 -12.77 -21.30 40.88
C VAL A 161 -12.02 -20.45 39.83
N ASN A 162 -10.71 -20.44 39.97
CA ASN A 162 -9.81 -19.74 39.03
C ASN A 162 -9.23 -20.77 38.06
N THR A 163 -9.48 -20.57 36.76
CA THR A 163 -8.91 -21.43 35.72
C THR A 163 -7.99 -20.58 34.83
N GLN A 164 -6.71 -20.97 34.78
CA GLN A 164 -5.69 -20.25 33.99
C GLN A 164 -5.55 -20.86 32.60
N TYR A 165 -5.32 -19.97 31.62
CA TYR A 165 -5.14 -20.29 30.21
C TYR A 165 -3.95 -19.53 29.65
N GLY A 166 -3.37 -20.09 28.58
CA GLY A 166 -2.22 -19.47 27.91
C GLY A 166 -0.92 -19.66 28.70
N LYS A 167 0.05 -18.85 28.40
CA LYS A 167 1.39 -18.91 29.02
C LYS A 167 1.98 -17.52 29.09
N GLU A 168 2.52 -17.15 30.25
CA GLU A 168 3.26 -15.89 30.35
C GLU A 168 4.67 -16.07 29.76
N GLU A 169 4.88 -15.50 28.58
CA GLU A 169 6.19 -15.46 27.94
C GLU A 169 6.94 -14.19 28.35
N LYS A 170 8.22 -14.36 28.73
CA LYS A 170 9.07 -13.25 29.19
C LYS A 170 9.80 -12.54 28.04
N GLN A 171 9.95 -13.20 26.89
CA GLN A 171 10.70 -12.70 25.75
C GLN A 171 9.79 -12.52 24.55
N LEU A 172 10.03 -11.47 23.77
CA LEU A 172 9.37 -11.23 22.49
C LEU A 172 9.99 -12.12 21.41
N GLY A 173 9.19 -12.95 20.76
CA GLY A 173 9.55 -13.60 19.51
C GLY A 173 9.67 -12.57 18.38
N PHE A 174 10.38 -12.93 17.30
CA PHE A 174 10.54 -12.08 16.13
C PHE A 174 10.04 -12.81 14.89
N ASN A 175 9.24 -12.13 14.08
CA ASN A 175 8.84 -12.59 12.77
C ASN A 175 8.85 -11.40 11.79
N SER A 176 9.37 -11.62 10.58
CA SER A 176 9.42 -10.61 9.52
C SER A 176 8.94 -11.22 8.21
N TRP A 177 8.12 -10.48 7.49
CA TRP A 177 7.60 -10.96 6.20
C TRP A 177 7.32 -9.82 5.23
N LEU A 178 7.38 -10.15 3.94
CA LEU A 178 6.92 -9.27 2.88
C LEU A 178 5.39 -9.32 2.83
N ASN A 179 4.74 -8.22 3.17
CA ASN A 179 3.27 -8.12 3.18
C ASN A 179 2.72 -7.83 1.78
N ASN A 180 3.34 -6.89 1.08
CA ASN A 180 2.91 -6.52 -0.26
C ASN A 180 4.07 -6.05 -1.12
N GLN A 181 4.01 -6.36 -2.41
CA GLN A 181 4.95 -5.85 -3.41
C GLN A 181 4.21 -5.68 -4.74
N ASN A 182 4.40 -4.53 -5.36
CA ASN A 182 3.92 -4.27 -6.71
C ASN A 182 5.00 -3.48 -7.47
N ARG A 183 5.24 -3.87 -8.70
CA ARG A 183 6.10 -3.14 -9.65
C ARG A 183 5.34 -2.97 -10.95
N HIS A 184 5.26 -1.73 -11.41
CA HIS A 184 4.71 -1.38 -12.69
C HIS A 184 5.80 -0.72 -13.53
N SER A 185 5.95 -1.13 -14.76
CA SER A 185 6.81 -0.47 -15.74
C SER A 185 6.03 -0.25 -17.02
N ASN A 186 6.21 0.91 -17.61
CA ASN A 186 5.64 1.24 -18.90
C ASN A 186 6.70 1.79 -19.85
N ILE A 187 6.53 1.49 -21.13
CA ILE A 187 7.29 2.07 -22.21
C ILE A 187 6.28 2.56 -23.24
N GLN A 188 6.48 3.77 -23.73
CA GLN A 188 5.62 4.38 -24.71
C GLN A 188 6.48 5.07 -25.77
N PHE A 189 6.08 4.91 -27.01
CA PHE A 189 6.60 5.66 -28.13
C PHE A 189 5.43 6.27 -28.89
N ALA A 190 5.53 7.55 -29.24
CA ALA A 190 4.50 8.24 -30.02
C ALA A 190 5.14 9.06 -31.12
N LEU A 191 4.51 9.07 -32.29
CA LEU A 191 4.78 9.99 -33.37
C LEU A 191 3.57 10.89 -33.52
N ASN A 192 3.77 12.19 -33.36
CA ASN A 192 2.70 13.19 -33.37
C ASN A 192 2.93 14.14 -34.55
N TYR A 193 1.86 14.48 -35.22
CA TYR A 193 1.84 15.49 -36.26
C TYR A 193 0.79 16.53 -35.95
N GLN A 194 1.17 17.81 -35.88
CA GLN A 194 0.28 18.92 -35.64
C GLN A 194 0.54 20.01 -36.67
N LYS A 195 -0.51 20.47 -37.34
CA LYS A 195 -0.42 21.55 -38.31
C LYS A 195 -1.64 22.42 -38.31
N ASP A 196 -1.39 23.71 -38.22
CA ASP A 196 -2.41 24.73 -38.37
C ASP A 196 -2.37 25.29 -39.80
N PHE A 197 -3.54 25.35 -40.41
CA PHE A 197 -3.80 25.96 -41.71
C PHE A 197 -4.67 27.21 -41.50
N SER A 198 -4.83 28.05 -42.50
CA SER A 198 -5.56 29.33 -42.36
C SER A 198 -7.00 29.17 -41.87
N GLN A 199 -7.67 28.06 -42.14
CA GLN A 199 -9.06 27.79 -41.78
C GLN A 199 -9.29 26.43 -41.10
N SER A 200 -8.23 25.66 -40.86
CA SER A 200 -8.31 24.36 -40.24
C SER A 200 -7.08 24.02 -39.41
N ASN A 201 -7.26 23.15 -38.46
CA ASN A 201 -6.17 22.55 -37.68
C ASN A 201 -6.26 21.04 -37.78
N LEU A 202 -5.12 20.38 -37.77
CA LEU A 202 -5.00 18.93 -37.81
C LEU A 202 -4.02 18.48 -36.74
N PHE A 203 -4.44 17.53 -35.94
CA PHE A 203 -3.55 16.74 -35.08
C PHE A 203 -3.74 15.25 -35.43
N ALA A 204 -2.62 14.52 -35.57
CA ALA A 204 -2.63 13.07 -35.73
C ALA A 204 -1.53 12.46 -34.86
N SER A 205 -1.82 11.32 -34.27
CA SER A 205 -0.86 10.61 -33.39
C SER A 205 -0.96 9.11 -33.63
N ILE A 206 0.20 8.46 -33.74
CA ILE A 206 0.33 7.00 -33.64
C ILE A 206 1.19 6.72 -32.41
N ARG A 207 0.67 5.88 -31.52
CA ARG A 207 1.29 5.56 -30.23
C ARG A 207 1.38 4.05 -30.03
N TYR A 208 2.54 3.58 -29.65
CA TYR A 208 2.76 2.27 -29.09
C TYR A 208 2.95 2.39 -27.58
N LYS A 209 2.27 1.56 -26.79
CA LYS A 209 2.39 1.50 -25.34
C LYS A 209 2.52 0.06 -24.89
N GLN A 210 3.41 -0.19 -23.94
CA GLN A 210 3.55 -1.46 -23.26
C GLN A 210 3.57 -1.23 -21.74
N ASP A 211 2.70 -1.92 -21.04
CA ASP A 211 2.63 -1.94 -19.58
C ASP A 211 2.99 -3.34 -19.07
N LYS A 212 3.77 -3.39 -18.00
CA LYS A 212 4.07 -4.63 -17.27
C LYS A 212 3.85 -4.42 -15.79
N ASN A 213 2.98 -5.23 -15.21
CA ASN A 213 2.71 -5.28 -13.77
C ASN A 213 3.23 -6.59 -13.20
N VAL A 214 3.96 -6.52 -12.09
CA VAL A 214 4.43 -7.66 -11.31
C VAL A 214 3.94 -7.48 -9.88
N TYR A 215 3.01 -8.32 -9.48
CA TYR A 215 2.49 -8.35 -8.12
C TYR A 215 3.33 -9.25 -7.22
N LEU A 216 2.92 -9.43 -6.00
CA LEU A 216 3.60 -10.27 -5.03
C LEU A 216 3.92 -11.67 -5.64
N GLY A 217 5.21 -11.96 -5.75
CA GLY A 217 5.74 -13.16 -6.40
C GLY A 217 6.02 -12.96 -7.91
N GLN A 218 7.09 -13.60 -8.40
CA GLN A 218 7.57 -13.44 -9.77
C GLN A 218 6.64 -14.02 -10.85
N TYR A 219 5.76 -14.95 -10.49
CA TYR A 219 4.83 -15.59 -11.44
C TYR A 219 3.53 -14.82 -11.63
N ASN A 220 3.26 -13.82 -10.80
CA ASN A 220 2.07 -12.98 -10.93
C ASN A 220 2.38 -11.74 -11.80
N THR A 221 2.73 -11.98 -13.05
CA THR A 221 3.07 -10.95 -14.03
C THR A 221 1.95 -10.79 -15.05
N TYR A 222 1.61 -9.55 -15.31
CA TYR A 222 0.63 -9.14 -16.32
C TYR A 222 1.28 -8.15 -17.28
N MET A 223 1.13 -8.39 -18.58
CA MET A 223 1.60 -7.51 -19.65
C MET A 223 0.44 -7.09 -20.52
N HIS A 224 0.44 -5.84 -20.93
CA HIS A 224 -0.50 -5.26 -21.85
C HIS A 224 0.21 -4.41 -22.89
N GLN A 225 -0.21 -4.50 -24.14
CA GLN A 225 0.38 -3.74 -25.25
C GLN A 225 -0.74 -3.13 -26.07
N ASP A 226 -0.54 -1.88 -26.49
CA ASP A 226 -1.50 -1.14 -27.30
C ASP A 226 -0.79 -0.47 -28.47
N ILE A 227 -1.43 -0.49 -29.62
CA ILE A 227 -1.14 0.42 -30.73
C ILE A 227 -2.38 1.28 -30.92
N ILE A 228 -2.22 2.59 -30.81
CA ILE A 228 -3.33 3.56 -30.83
C ILE A 228 -3.05 4.56 -31.93
N ALA A 229 -4.01 4.74 -32.84
CA ALA A 229 -4.02 5.84 -33.77
C ALA A 229 -5.18 6.79 -33.43
N SER A 230 -4.89 8.08 -33.34
CA SER A 230 -5.88 9.10 -33.04
C SER A 230 -5.67 10.33 -33.92
N GLY A 231 -6.74 11.05 -34.17
CA GLY A 231 -6.71 12.29 -34.92
C GLY A 231 -7.81 13.24 -34.52
N HIS A 232 -7.49 14.50 -34.66
CA HIS A 232 -8.40 15.64 -34.48
C HIS A 232 -8.30 16.53 -35.68
N TYR A 233 -9.45 16.89 -36.26
CA TYR A 233 -9.54 17.87 -37.35
C TYR A 233 -10.57 18.93 -37.02
N GLY A 234 -10.15 20.18 -37.00
CA GLY A 234 -11.02 21.34 -36.82
C GLY A 234 -11.10 22.16 -38.10
N LEU A 235 -12.29 22.60 -38.48
CA LEU A 235 -12.57 23.40 -39.67
C LEU A 235 -13.34 24.65 -39.29
N LEU A 236 -12.86 25.85 -39.68
CA LEU A 236 -13.49 27.15 -39.50
C LEU A 236 -13.82 27.49 -38.03
N ASN A 237 -13.19 26.83 -37.06
CA ASN A 237 -13.53 26.89 -35.63
C ASN A 237 -15.00 26.58 -35.31
N LYS A 238 -15.66 25.84 -36.20
CA LYS A 238 -17.11 25.48 -36.09
C LYS A 238 -17.35 24.00 -36.15
N TYR A 239 -16.57 23.26 -36.94
CA TYR A 239 -16.75 21.83 -37.15
C TYR A 239 -15.51 21.11 -36.63
N TYR A 240 -15.74 20.06 -35.84
CA TYR A 240 -14.69 19.26 -35.26
C TYR A 240 -14.97 17.79 -35.50
N LEU A 241 -13.94 17.05 -35.87
CA LEU A 241 -13.97 15.60 -36.03
C LEU A 241 -12.84 14.99 -35.21
N ASP A 242 -13.19 14.11 -34.31
CA ASP A 242 -12.25 13.30 -33.52
C ASP A 242 -12.42 11.83 -33.87
N PHE A 243 -11.30 11.12 -34.02
CA PHE A 243 -11.33 9.68 -34.15
C PHE A 243 -10.22 9.05 -33.33
N SER A 244 -10.44 7.82 -32.90
CA SER A 244 -9.42 6.98 -32.24
C SER A 244 -9.71 5.52 -32.56
N ILE A 245 -8.67 4.78 -32.88
CA ILE A 245 -8.68 3.33 -33.05
C ILE A 245 -7.53 2.72 -32.25
N ALA A 246 -7.78 1.62 -31.58
CA ALA A 246 -6.78 0.91 -30.81
C ALA A 246 -6.81 -0.59 -31.10
N ALA A 247 -5.62 -1.19 -31.17
CA ALA A 247 -5.43 -2.63 -31.16
C ALA A 247 -4.65 -3.01 -29.91
N SER A 248 -5.22 -3.90 -29.09
CA SER A 248 -4.69 -4.26 -27.79
C SER A 248 -4.37 -5.75 -27.70
N GLY A 249 -3.29 -6.07 -27.02
CA GLY A 249 -2.88 -7.41 -26.67
C GLY A 249 -2.55 -7.55 -25.18
N THR A 250 -2.87 -8.70 -24.60
CA THR A 250 -2.63 -8.98 -23.18
C THR A 250 -2.05 -10.37 -22.98
N SER A 251 -1.20 -10.53 -21.95
CA SER A 251 -0.67 -11.82 -21.54
C SER A 251 -1.65 -12.66 -20.69
N ARG A 252 -2.78 -12.08 -20.31
CA ARG A 252 -3.88 -12.80 -19.65
C ARG A 252 -4.93 -13.18 -20.69
N LEU A 253 -5.16 -14.47 -20.84
CA LEU A 253 -6.26 -15.07 -21.57
C LEU A 253 -7.36 -15.46 -20.60
#